data_84893a8dcdd2899958c34afe4ab476e9
#
_entry.id   84893a8dcdd2899958c34afe4ab476e9
#
_cell.length_a   1.000
_cell.length_b   1.000
_cell.length_c   1.000
_cell.angle_alpha   90.00
_cell.angle_beta   90.00
_cell.angle_gamma   90.00
#
_symmetry.space_group_name_H-M   'P 1'
#
loop_
_entity.id
_entity.type
_entity.pdbx_description
1 polymer ?
#
loop_
_entity_poly.entity_id
_entity_poly.type
_entity_poly.pdbx_seq_one_letter_code
_entity_poly.pdbx_strand_id
1 'polypeptide(L)'
;MKNGLIAGARFLICLGMIGAVTMPEAQATEGGQTNWASGVQTVYPALTPPQGETFWQDYFVVNPNGAYSSTTKKSSLPGFRATAIANAARIFHSWHGQVLGATLSSSAILAINSLSLRAGGQGGAAFGANWLYLAPLYLSWHTPKLHVYLGEGAFLPIGSFSKTDLVSESTHVFGFNQEAALTWMPTRRFDVSAEGELQINAKNGATDYRSGNVINIDFGANYMLSPALPQFRLGLSGFVTSQFTNDVQYGHRVGDGNRLAKYGLGPQLIWFFRPPYAVALKWQHEMGVQNSTRGERYWLQFQIPL
;
A
#
# COMPACT_ATOMS: atom_id res chain seq x y z
N MET A 1 70.01 -25.12 -48.96
CA MET A 1 70.08 -23.71 -49.37
C MET A 1 68.62 -23.16 -49.44
N LYS A 2 68.41 -22.06 -48.76
CA LYS A 2 67.32 -21.13 -48.88
C LYS A 2 66.06 -21.38 -48.03
N ASN A 3 66.03 -20.54 -47.02
CA ASN A 3 64.96 -20.22 -46.09
C ASN A 3 63.73 -19.61 -46.78
N GLY A 4 62.56 -19.92 -46.24
CA GLY A 4 61.31 -19.22 -46.52
C GLY A 4 60.60 -18.94 -45.26
N LEU A 5 60.60 -17.65 -44.77
CA LEU A 5 59.85 -17.13 -43.65
C LEU A 5 58.34 -17.12 -43.98
N ILE A 6 57.56 -17.70 -43.14
CA ILE A 6 56.11 -17.47 -43.14
C ILE A 6 55.76 -16.62 -41.93
N ALA A 7 55.32 -15.37 -42.19
CA ALA A 7 54.84 -14.43 -41.21
C ALA A 7 53.46 -14.87 -40.66
N GLY A 8 53.42 -15.17 -39.36
CA GLY A 8 52.17 -15.44 -38.66
C GLY A 8 51.45 -14.15 -38.27
N ALA A 9 50.30 -13.91 -38.89
CA ALA A 9 49.39 -12.85 -38.47
C ALA A 9 48.73 -13.23 -37.14
N ARG A 10 49.06 -12.54 -36.06
CA ARG A 10 48.36 -12.63 -34.78
C ARG A 10 47.07 -11.78 -34.86
N PHE A 11 45.95 -12.47 -34.99
CA PHE A 11 44.63 -11.86 -34.76
C PHE A 11 44.45 -11.61 -33.28
N LEU A 12 44.51 -10.35 -32.86
CA LEU A 12 44.11 -9.92 -31.52
C LEU A 12 42.56 -9.88 -31.49
N ILE A 13 41.94 -10.87 -30.87
CA ILE A 13 40.53 -10.83 -30.54
C ILE A 13 40.39 -9.96 -29.29
N CYS A 14 39.98 -8.70 -29.46
CA CYS A 14 39.48 -7.88 -28.37
C CYS A 14 38.14 -8.46 -27.90
N LEU A 15 38.15 -9.30 -26.87
CA LEU A 15 36.95 -9.64 -26.14
C LEU A 15 36.53 -8.37 -25.39
N GLY A 16 35.55 -7.64 -25.93
CA GLY A 16 34.83 -6.63 -25.21
C GLY A 16 34.14 -7.29 -24.03
N MET A 17 34.62 -7.04 -22.81
CA MET A 17 33.86 -7.29 -21.60
C MET A 17 32.64 -6.37 -21.63
N ILE A 18 31.50 -6.92 -22.04
CA ILE A 18 30.20 -6.36 -21.71
C ILE A 18 30.07 -6.57 -20.19
N GLY A 19 30.46 -5.57 -19.44
CA GLY A 19 30.18 -5.54 -18.00
C GLY A 19 28.67 -5.60 -17.83
N ALA A 20 28.17 -6.77 -17.47
CA ALA A 20 26.84 -6.89 -16.95
C ALA A 20 26.79 -6.00 -15.70
N VAL A 21 26.16 -4.84 -15.79
CA VAL A 21 25.81 -4.03 -14.63
C VAL A 21 24.79 -4.86 -13.87
N THR A 22 25.27 -5.67 -12.94
CA THR A 22 24.40 -6.31 -11.94
C THR A 22 23.81 -5.17 -11.12
N MET A 23 22.54 -4.88 -11.35
CA MET A 23 21.81 -4.00 -10.44
C MET A 23 21.91 -4.60 -9.04
N PRO A 24 22.21 -3.81 -8.01
CA PRO A 24 22.16 -4.31 -6.65
C PRO A 24 20.71 -4.75 -6.38
N GLU A 25 20.53 -6.02 -6.04
CA GLU A 25 19.28 -6.61 -5.58
C GLU A 25 18.91 -5.99 -4.24
N ALA A 26 18.30 -4.80 -4.28
CA ALA A 26 17.70 -4.17 -3.13
C ALA A 26 16.19 -4.12 -3.37
N GLN A 27 15.54 -5.27 -3.28
CA GLN A 27 14.10 -5.40 -3.37
C GLN A 27 13.58 -5.93 -2.05
N ALA A 28 12.97 -5.05 -1.28
CA ALA A 28 12.06 -5.46 -0.23
C ALA A 28 10.66 -5.57 -0.84
N THR A 29 9.96 -6.63 -0.61
CA THR A 29 8.79 -7.06 -1.39
C THR A 29 9.04 -6.89 -2.90
N GLU A 30 8.59 -7.72 -3.76
CA GLU A 30 8.87 -7.56 -5.18
C GLU A 30 8.47 -6.16 -5.65
N GLY A 31 9.47 -5.30 -5.98
CA GLY A 31 9.25 -3.88 -6.27
C GLY A 31 9.08 -2.94 -5.06
N GLY A 32 9.25 -3.38 -3.80
CA GLY A 32 9.16 -2.51 -2.62
C GLY A 32 7.75 -2.03 -2.28
N GLN A 33 6.73 -2.71 -2.79
CA GLN A 33 5.32 -2.34 -2.66
C GLN A 33 4.54 -3.32 -1.78
N THR A 34 3.46 -2.84 -1.18
CA THR A 34 2.43 -3.64 -0.52
C THR A 34 1.13 -3.48 -1.31
N ASN A 35 0.23 -4.47 -1.28
CA ASN A 35 -1.08 -4.32 -1.91
C ASN A 35 -1.91 -3.27 -1.17
N TRP A 36 -1.82 -3.22 0.14
CA TRP A 36 -2.53 -2.21 0.92
C TRP A 36 -1.79 -0.87 0.93
N ALA A 37 -2.55 0.22 0.83
CA ALA A 37 -2.01 1.57 0.89
C ALA A 37 -2.00 2.08 2.33
N SER A 38 -0.90 1.87 3.06
CA SER A 38 -0.73 2.31 4.45
C SER A 38 -1.18 3.74 4.68
N GLY A 39 -1.94 3.99 5.75
CA GLY A 39 -2.48 5.30 6.11
C GLY A 39 -3.83 5.64 5.45
N VAL A 40 -4.45 4.69 4.73
CA VAL A 40 -5.74 4.91 4.07
C VAL A 40 -6.89 4.91 5.07
N GLN A 41 -6.93 4.00 6.02
CA GLN A 41 -8.08 3.75 6.91
C GLN A 41 -7.96 4.46 8.28
N THR A 42 -7.82 5.76 8.27
CA THR A 42 -7.66 6.59 9.48
C THR A 42 -8.94 7.34 9.88
N VAL A 43 -9.99 7.28 9.04
CA VAL A 43 -11.23 8.02 9.21
C VAL A 43 -12.38 7.06 9.41
N TYR A 44 -12.74 6.82 10.67
CA TYR A 44 -13.89 5.99 11.08
C TYR A 44 -13.98 4.63 10.38
N PRO A 45 -12.93 3.83 10.30
CA PRO A 45 -12.94 2.58 9.54
C PRO A 45 -14.02 1.60 10.02
N ALA A 46 -14.31 1.58 11.33
CA ALA A 46 -15.30 0.68 11.91
C ALA A 46 -16.76 1.18 11.82
N LEU A 47 -17.00 2.33 11.20
CA LEU A 47 -18.36 2.78 10.89
C LEU A 47 -18.81 2.23 9.54
N THR A 48 -19.36 1.02 9.57
CA THR A 48 -19.94 0.36 8.39
C THR A 48 -21.30 0.99 8.02
N PRO A 49 -21.79 0.82 6.78
CA PRO A 49 -23.13 1.26 6.41
C PRO A 49 -24.20 0.67 7.34
N PRO A 50 -25.30 1.38 7.61
CA PRO A 50 -26.47 0.79 8.26
C PRO A 50 -26.98 -0.42 7.46
N GLN A 51 -27.73 -1.32 8.14
CA GLN A 51 -28.29 -2.51 7.49
C GLN A 51 -29.18 -2.12 6.29
N GLY A 52 -28.94 -2.77 5.16
CA GLY A 52 -29.61 -2.53 3.88
C GLY A 52 -29.06 -1.37 3.08
N GLU A 53 -28.09 -0.62 3.61
CA GLU A 53 -27.48 0.52 2.94
C GLU A 53 -26.16 0.18 2.27
N THR A 54 -25.81 0.98 1.28
CA THR A 54 -24.56 0.89 0.53
C THR A 54 -23.85 2.23 0.60
N PHE A 55 -22.55 2.21 0.87
CA PHE A 55 -21.69 3.39 0.74
C PHE A 55 -20.76 3.22 -0.45
N TRP A 56 -20.56 4.31 -1.17
CA TRP A 56 -19.41 4.48 -2.02
C TRP A 56 -18.35 5.29 -1.27
N GLN A 57 -17.14 4.77 -1.24
CA GLN A 57 -15.97 5.42 -0.67
C GLN A 57 -14.92 5.52 -1.78
N ASP A 58 -14.22 6.63 -1.83
CA ASP A 58 -13.15 6.85 -2.78
C ASP A 58 -11.90 7.34 -2.06
N TYR A 59 -10.77 6.79 -2.43
CA TYR A 59 -9.48 7.03 -1.81
C TYR A 59 -8.47 7.42 -2.88
N PHE A 60 -8.18 8.70 -2.98
CA PHE A 60 -7.17 9.23 -3.88
C PHE A 60 -5.91 9.59 -3.09
N VAL A 61 -4.74 9.15 -3.59
CA VAL A 61 -3.45 9.45 -2.97
C VAL A 61 -2.41 9.85 -3.99
N VAL A 62 -1.61 10.86 -3.65
CA VAL A 62 -0.35 11.21 -4.32
C VAL A 62 0.78 10.96 -3.35
N ASN A 63 1.71 10.07 -3.72
CA ASN A 63 2.84 9.67 -2.89
C ASN A 63 4.17 9.89 -3.63
N PRO A 64 4.73 11.11 -3.60
CA PRO A 64 6.07 11.38 -4.09
C PRO A 64 7.13 10.85 -3.11
N ASN A 65 8.12 10.13 -3.64
CA ASN A 65 9.20 9.51 -2.89
C ASN A 65 10.55 9.97 -3.42
N GLY A 66 11.36 10.58 -2.57
CA GLY A 66 12.68 11.12 -2.91
C GLY A 66 13.84 10.18 -2.60
N ALA A 67 13.59 9.07 -1.92
CA ALA A 67 14.63 8.12 -1.53
C ALA A 67 14.09 6.69 -1.43
N TYR A 68 14.97 5.72 -1.64
CA TYR A 68 14.80 4.33 -1.25
C TYR A 68 15.74 4.02 -0.09
N SER A 69 15.24 3.52 0.99
CA SER A 69 16.02 3.16 2.18
C SER A 69 16.26 1.66 2.23
N SER A 70 17.52 1.26 2.41
CA SER A 70 17.93 -0.14 2.60
C SER A 70 17.62 -0.65 4.01
N THR A 71 18.00 -1.89 4.30
CA THR A 71 17.95 -2.48 5.64
C THR A 71 18.63 -1.63 6.70
N THR A 72 19.70 -0.90 6.36
CA THR A 72 20.37 0.03 7.30
C THR A 72 19.67 1.37 7.46
N LYS A 73 18.50 1.57 6.85
CA LYS A 73 17.72 2.81 6.84
C LYS A 73 18.43 4.00 6.16
N LYS A 74 19.46 3.73 5.37
CA LYS A 74 20.16 4.74 4.57
C LYS A 74 19.61 4.72 3.14
N SER A 75 19.63 5.88 2.48
CA SER A 75 19.33 5.94 1.04
C SER A 75 20.34 5.10 0.27
N SER A 76 19.88 4.12 -0.49
CA SER A 76 20.72 3.10 -1.13
C SER A 76 20.83 3.27 -2.65
N LEU A 77 19.96 4.08 -3.26
CA LEU A 77 19.92 4.25 -4.72
C LEU A 77 20.17 5.70 -5.10
N PRO A 78 21.30 6.02 -5.75
CA PRO A 78 21.58 7.38 -6.24
C PRO A 78 20.53 7.85 -7.25
N GLY A 79 20.08 9.10 -7.13
CA GLY A 79 19.12 9.70 -8.05
C GLY A 79 17.73 9.07 -8.01
N PHE A 80 17.40 8.32 -6.94
CA PHE A 80 16.08 7.71 -6.78
C PHE A 80 14.99 8.76 -6.69
N ARG A 81 13.97 8.59 -7.53
CA ARG A 81 12.69 9.31 -7.45
C ARG A 81 11.59 8.37 -7.89
N ALA A 82 10.54 8.29 -7.12
CA ALA A 82 9.33 7.55 -7.49
C ALA A 82 8.11 8.39 -7.14
N THR A 83 7.08 8.31 -7.96
CA THR A 83 5.77 8.89 -7.65
C THR A 83 4.72 7.84 -7.92
N ALA A 84 3.90 7.55 -6.91
CA ALA A 84 2.71 6.75 -7.05
C ALA A 84 1.49 7.67 -6.91
N ILE A 85 0.60 7.63 -7.89
CA ILE A 85 -0.73 8.23 -7.81
C ILE A 85 -1.70 7.06 -7.88
N ALA A 86 -2.56 6.93 -6.89
CA ALA A 86 -3.53 5.85 -6.87
C ALA A 86 -4.92 6.37 -6.56
N ASN A 87 -5.90 5.73 -7.18
CA ASN A 87 -7.31 5.89 -6.85
C ASN A 87 -7.88 4.50 -6.54
N ALA A 88 -8.59 4.38 -5.43
CA ALA A 88 -9.27 3.16 -5.03
C ALA A 88 -10.75 3.46 -4.75
N ALA A 89 -11.62 3.00 -5.63
CA ALA A 89 -13.06 3.12 -5.48
C ALA A 89 -13.60 1.88 -4.75
N ARG A 90 -14.32 2.10 -3.65
CA ARG A 90 -14.90 1.06 -2.80
C ARG A 90 -16.42 1.12 -2.81
N ILE A 91 -17.05 -0.02 -3.01
CA ILE A 91 -18.46 -0.25 -2.66
C ILE A 91 -18.48 -1.07 -1.38
N PHE A 92 -19.24 -0.61 -0.38
CA PHE A 92 -19.41 -1.25 0.91
C PHE A 92 -20.89 -1.38 1.22
N HIS A 93 -21.38 -2.61 1.31
CA HIS A 93 -22.80 -2.91 1.53
C HIS A 93 -22.99 -3.68 2.83
N SER A 94 -23.99 -3.27 3.63
CA SER A 94 -24.41 -3.97 4.84
C SER A 94 -25.73 -4.70 4.58
N TRP A 95 -25.72 -6.01 4.77
CA TRP A 95 -26.87 -6.89 4.57
C TRP A 95 -27.88 -6.76 5.69
N HIS A 96 -29.14 -7.06 5.39
CA HIS A 96 -30.15 -7.20 6.42
C HIS A 96 -29.89 -8.44 7.29
N GLY A 97 -30.19 -8.33 8.59
CA GLY A 97 -30.02 -9.40 9.56
C GLY A 97 -28.70 -9.32 10.33
N GLN A 98 -28.58 -10.19 11.31
CA GLN A 98 -27.41 -10.25 12.20
C GLN A 98 -26.99 -11.68 12.45
N VAL A 99 -25.67 -11.87 12.65
CA VAL A 99 -25.08 -13.13 13.10
C VAL A 99 -24.24 -12.85 14.33
N LEU A 100 -24.52 -13.55 15.43
CA LEU A 100 -23.86 -13.31 16.73
C LEU A 100 -23.92 -11.85 17.21
N GLY A 101 -25.03 -11.17 16.90
CA GLY A 101 -25.21 -9.75 17.20
C GLY A 101 -24.43 -8.77 16.31
N ALA A 102 -23.69 -9.28 15.33
CA ALA A 102 -22.98 -8.47 14.35
C ALA A 102 -23.82 -8.23 13.09
N THR A 103 -23.75 -7.04 12.52
CA THR A 103 -24.21 -6.76 11.17
C THR A 103 -23.24 -7.38 10.17
N LEU A 104 -23.76 -8.06 9.17
CA LEU A 104 -23.00 -8.62 8.06
C LEU A 104 -22.81 -7.56 6.98
N SER A 105 -21.60 -7.47 6.44
CA SER A 105 -21.32 -6.56 5.33
C SER A 105 -20.33 -7.20 4.35
N SER A 106 -20.30 -6.68 3.13
CA SER A 106 -19.36 -7.07 2.08
C SER A 106 -18.81 -5.84 1.37
N SER A 107 -17.61 -5.95 0.82
CA SER A 107 -16.96 -4.84 0.14
C SER A 107 -16.19 -5.30 -1.10
N ALA A 108 -16.18 -4.45 -2.11
CA ALA A 108 -15.31 -4.57 -3.27
C ALA A 108 -14.55 -3.26 -3.48
N ILE A 109 -13.25 -3.33 -3.78
CA ILE A 109 -12.41 -2.15 -4.05
C ILE A 109 -11.66 -2.40 -5.36
N LEU A 110 -11.76 -1.46 -6.29
CA LEU A 110 -10.94 -1.42 -7.50
C LEU A 110 -9.87 -0.35 -7.36
N ALA A 111 -8.59 -0.74 -7.49
CA ALA A 111 -7.47 0.20 -7.45
C ALA A 111 -6.87 0.39 -8.84
N ILE A 112 -6.67 1.66 -9.21
CA ILE A 112 -6.00 2.10 -10.44
C ILE A 112 -4.80 2.95 -10.03
N ASN A 113 -3.64 2.66 -10.61
CA ASN A 113 -2.39 3.33 -10.29
C ASN A 113 -1.77 4.01 -11.51
N SER A 114 -1.12 5.13 -11.27
CA SER A 114 -0.11 5.72 -12.14
C SER A 114 1.22 5.73 -11.39
N LEU A 115 2.18 4.99 -11.85
CA LEU A 115 3.48 4.81 -11.22
C LEU A 115 4.57 5.36 -12.11
N SER A 116 5.53 6.08 -11.53
CA SER A 116 6.76 6.49 -12.22
C SER A 116 7.95 6.27 -11.30
N LEU A 117 9.06 5.78 -11.87
CA LEU A 117 10.29 5.49 -11.15
C LEU A 117 11.50 5.94 -11.95
N ARG A 118 12.48 6.53 -11.27
CA ARG A 118 13.83 6.77 -11.78
C ARG A 118 14.83 6.33 -10.72
N ALA A 119 15.81 5.53 -11.13
CA ALA A 119 16.89 5.07 -10.26
C ALA A 119 18.10 4.64 -11.11
N GLY A 120 19.33 4.99 -10.69
CA GLY A 120 20.55 4.56 -11.37
C GLY A 120 20.66 4.96 -12.85
N GLY A 121 20.05 6.08 -13.26
CA GLY A 121 20.04 6.54 -14.65
C GLY A 121 18.96 5.90 -15.53
N GLN A 122 18.18 4.95 -15.01
CA GLN A 122 17.05 4.33 -15.70
C GLN A 122 15.72 4.94 -15.25
N GLY A 123 14.70 4.81 -16.07
CA GLY A 123 13.34 5.27 -15.74
C GLY A 123 12.27 4.41 -16.37
N GLY A 124 11.12 4.36 -15.72
CA GLY A 124 9.93 3.66 -16.20
C GLY A 124 8.68 4.29 -15.66
N ALA A 125 7.57 4.02 -16.34
CA ALA A 125 6.23 4.43 -15.89
C ALA A 125 5.22 3.38 -16.32
N ALA A 126 4.16 3.21 -15.50
CA ALA A 126 3.04 2.35 -15.79
C ALA A 126 1.74 3.01 -15.33
N PHE A 127 0.65 2.74 -16.04
CA PHE A 127 -0.69 3.21 -15.68
C PHE A 127 -1.70 2.12 -15.99
N GLY A 128 -2.51 1.77 -15.02
CA GLY A 128 -3.58 0.79 -15.20
C GLY A 128 -4.14 0.28 -13.88
N ALA A 129 -4.97 -0.77 -13.97
CA ALA A 129 -5.51 -1.45 -12.82
C ALA A 129 -4.37 -2.15 -12.05
N ASN A 130 -4.39 -2.08 -10.72
CA ASN A 130 -3.42 -2.79 -9.89
C ASN A 130 -4.03 -4.11 -9.40
N TRP A 131 -5.08 -4.00 -8.58
CA TRP A 131 -5.75 -5.14 -7.98
C TRP A 131 -7.24 -4.85 -7.79
N LEU A 132 -8.01 -5.93 -7.72
CA LEU A 132 -9.37 -5.94 -7.22
C LEU A 132 -9.34 -6.57 -5.82
N TYR A 133 -9.79 -5.85 -4.80
CA TYR A 133 -9.97 -6.38 -3.47
C TYR A 133 -11.41 -6.80 -3.27
N LEU A 134 -11.63 -8.03 -2.86
CA LEU A 134 -12.93 -8.56 -2.51
C LEU A 134 -12.93 -8.99 -1.05
N ALA A 135 -13.80 -8.40 -0.27
CA ALA A 135 -14.04 -8.78 1.11
C ALA A 135 -15.50 -9.23 1.25
N PRO A 136 -15.75 -10.53 1.15
CA PRO A 136 -17.12 -11.08 1.20
C PRO A 136 -17.75 -10.98 2.58
N LEU A 137 -16.93 -10.86 3.64
CA LEU A 137 -17.42 -10.93 5.00
C LEU A 137 -16.77 -9.87 5.89
N TYR A 138 -17.62 -9.01 6.44
CA TYR A 138 -17.35 -8.22 7.64
C TYR A 138 -18.41 -8.55 8.69
N LEU A 139 -17.97 -8.67 9.92
CA LEU A 139 -18.81 -8.75 11.12
C LEU A 139 -18.62 -7.48 11.92
N SER A 140 -19.63 -6.65 12.04
CA SER A 140 -19.52 -5.38 12.74
C SER A 140 -20.49 -5.26 13.91
N TRP A 141 -19.97 -4.77 15.06
CA TRP A 141 -20.72 -4.51 16.27
C TRP A 141 -20.68 -3.02 16.60
N HIS A 142 -21.82 -2.47 16.95
CA HIS A 142 -21.98 -1.04 17.18
C HIS A 142 -22.63 -0.77 18.52
N THR A 143 -22.02 0.13 19.28
CA THR A 143 -22.61 0.77 20.45
C THR A 143 -22.66 2.28 20.23
N PRO A 144 -23.31 3.09 21.09
CA PRO A 144 -23.29 4.54 20.93
C PRO A 144 -21.91 5.20 20.97
N LYS A 145 -20.88 4.50 21.49
CA LYS A 145 -19.54 5.06 21.67
C LYS A 145 -18.42 4.21 21.05
N LEU A 146 -18.67 2.96 20.76
CA LEU A 146 -17.65 2.04 20.26
C LEU A 146 -18.21 1.25 19.10
N HIS A 147 -17.50 1.26 18.00
CA HIS A 147 -17.75 0.48 16.80
C HIS A 147 -16.53 -0.38 16.54
N VAL A 148 -16.75 -1.63 16.23
CA VAL A 148 -15.69 -2.58 15.88
C VAL A 148 -16.13 -3.43 14.70
N TYR A 149 -15.19 -3.86 13.88
CA TYR A 149 -15.43 -4.93 12.93
C TYR A 149 -14.25 -5.90 12.85
N LEU A 150 -14.56 -7.09 12.37
CA LEU A 150 -13.62 -8.07 11.84
C LEU A 150 -13.98 -8.32 10.39
N GLY A 151 -13.00 -8.42 9.51
CA GLY A 151 -13.20 -8.61 8.09
C GLY A 151 -12.16 -9.55 7.48
N GLU A 152 -12.57 -10.20 6.39
CA GLU A 152 -11.69 -11.06 5.60
C GLU A 152 -11.87 -10.75 4.12
N GLY A 153 -10.75 -10.68 3.41
CA GLY A 153 -10.76 -10.41 1.99
C GLY A 153 -9.51 -10.89 1.26
N ALA A 154 -9.50 -10.65 -0.03
CA ALA A 154 -8.38 -11.04 -0.88
C ALA A 154 -8.09 -9.99 -1.95
N PHE A 155 -6.81 -9.76 -2.21
CA PHE A 155 -6.30 -8.99 -3.32
C PHE A 155 -6.11 -9.90 -4.54
N LEU A 156 -6.83 -9.62 -5.60
CA LEU A 156 -6.72 -10.29 -6.90
C LEU A 156 -5.89 -9.40 -7.82
N PRO A 157 -4.71 -9.81 -8.27
CA PRO A 157 -3.90 -9.01 -9.19
C PRO A 157 -4.56 -9.07 -10.58
N ILE A 158 -5.10 -7.94 -11.05
CA ILE A 158 -5.82 -7.85 -12.32
C ILE A 158 -5.08 -7.02 -13.36
N GLY A 159 -4.07 -6.25 -12.95
CA GLY A 159 -3.26 -5.41 -13.83
C GLY A 159 -2.14 -6.16 -14.51
N SER A 160 -1.57 -5.54 -15.53
CA SER A 160 -0.44 -6.07 -16.29
C SER A 160 0.84 -6.11 -15.44
N PHE A 161 1.64 -7.15 -15.67
CA PHE A 161 2.94 -7.33 -15.03
C PHE A 161 3.98 -7.77 -16.05
N SER A 162 5.16 -7.18 -15.98
CA SER A 162 6.33 -7.57 -16.75
C SER A 162 7.53 -7.73 -15.84
N LYS A 163 8.19 -8.87 -15.90
CA LYS A 163 9.42 -9.15 -15.14
C LYS A 163 10.65 -8.40 -15.67
N THR A 164 10.56 -7.83 -16.86
CA THR A 164 11.65 -7.11 -17.52
C THR A 164 11.52 -5.59 -17.40
N ASP A 165 10.34 -5.09 -17.10
CA ASP A 165 10.10 -3.66 -16.98
C ASP A 165 10.45 -3.17 -15.57
N LEU A 166 10.97 -1.95 -15.49
CA LEU A 166 11.32 -1.34 -14.22
C LEU A 166 10.09 -1.06 -13.34
N VAL A 167 8.93 -0.87 -13.97
CA VAL A 167 7.63 -0.60 -13.30
C VAL A 167 6.54 -1.37 -14.01
N SER A 168 5.71 -2.05 -13.25
CA SER A 168 4.49 -2.72 -13.73
C SER A 168 3.24 -2.10 -13.10
N GLU A 169 2.09 -2.28 -13.73
CA GLU A 169 0.79 -1.79 -13.22
C GLU A 169 0.41 -2.48 -11.92
N SER A 170 0.67 -3.79 -11.84
CA SER A 170 0.32 -4.65 -10.72
C SER A 170 1.56 -5.34 -10.13
N THR A 171 1.48 -5.68 -8.85
CA THR A 171 2.46 -6.53 -8.17
C THR A 171 2.38 -7.99 -8.63
N HIS A 172 1.31 -8.38 -9.32
CA HIS A 172 1.04 -9.76 -9.78
C HIS A 172 1.04 -10.79 -8.63
N VAL A 173 0.70 -10.35 -7.43
CA VAL A 173 0.69 -11.17 -6.22
C VAL A 173 -0.74 -11.24 -5.66
N PHE A 174 -1.28 -12.46 -5.57
CA PHE A 174 -2.48 -12.71 -4.79
C PHE A 174 -2.16 -12.52 -3.30
N GLY A 175 -3.04 -11.81 -2.58
CA GLY A 175 -2.90 -11.60 -1.14
C GLY A 175 -4.20 -11.94 -0.42
N PHE A 176 -4.13 -12.77 0.62
CA PHE A 176 -5.21 -12.91 1.59
C PHE A 176 -5.05 -11.85 2.67
N ASN A 177 -6.15 -11.24 3.10
CA ASN A 177 -6.14 -10.14 4.06
C ASN A 177 -7.15 -10.38 5.17
N GLN A 178 -6.70 -10.21 6.42
CA GLN A 178 -7.58 -10.15 7.59
C GLN A 178 -7.55 -8.75 8.16
N GLU A 179 -8.72 -8.22 8.48
CA GLU A 179 -8.90 -6.86 8.95
C GLU A 179 -9.58 -6.86 10.33
N ALA A 180 -9.15 -5.95 11.19
CA ALA A 180 -9.82 -5.65 12.43
C ALA A 180 -9.79 -4.14 12.66
N ALA A 181 -10.94 -3.54 12.89
CA ALA A 181 -11.01 -2.10 13.11
C ALA A 181 -11.80 -1.74 14.34
N LEU A 182 -11.45 -0.60 14.91
CA LEU A 182 -12.22 0.06 15.96
C LEU A 182 -12.37 1.55 15.66
N THR A 183 -13.50 2.10 16.09
CA THR A 183 -13.74 3.54 16.19
C THR A 183 -14.38 3.83 17.53
N TRP A 184 -13.69 4.57 18.38
CA TRP A 184 -14.14 4.94 19.70
C TRP A 184 -14.45 6.43 19.79
N MET A 185 -15.67 6.76 20.17
CA MET A 185 -16.21 8.12 20.30
C MET A 185 -16.64 8.37 21.75
N PRO A 186 -15.71 8.58 22.70
CA PRO A 186 -16.05 8.77 24.11
C PRO A 186 -16.95 9.99 24.33
N THR A 187 -16.81 11.00 23.48
CA THR A 187 -17.62 12.21 23.48
C THR A 187 -18.05 12.58 22.06
N ARG A 188 -19.00 13.50 21.92
CA ARG A 188 -19.38 14.05 20.61
C ARG A 188 -18.27 14.85 19.92
N ARG A 189 -17.23 15.27 20.69
CA ARG A 189 -16.15 16.13 20.20
C ARG A 189 -14.88 15.40 19.85
N PHE A 190 -14.68 14.21 20.39
CA PHE A 190 -13.40 13.48 20.25
C PHE A 190 -13.66 12.05 19.82
N ASP A 191 -12.85 11.59 18.89
CA ASP A 191 -12.82 10.22 18.41
C ASP A 191 -11.40 9.72 18.20
N VAL A 192 -11.25 8.41 18.31
CA VAL A 192 -10.03 7.68 17.96
C VAL A 192 -10.43 6.48 17.13
N SER A 193 -9.69 6.24 16.08
CA SER A 193 -9.90 5.09 15.20
C SER A 193 -8.59 4.36 14.95
N ALA A 194 -8.68 3.06 14.77
CA ALA A 194 -7.57 2.24 14.29
C ALA A 194 -8.11 1.10 13.44
N GLU A 195 -7.32 0.70 12.45
CA GLU A 195 -7.54 -0.50 11.65
C GLU A 195 -6.21 -1.25 11.50
N GLY A 196 -6.24 -2.52 11.83
CA GLY A 196 -5.13 -3.45 11.65
C GLY A 196 -5.43 -4.40 10.51
N GLU A 197 -4.43 -4.69 9.71
CA GLU A 197 -4.49 -5.60 8.58
C GLU A 197 -3.34 -6.57 8.61
N LEU A 198 -3.65 -7.83 8.37
CA LEU A 198 -2.69 -8.90 8.21
C LEU A 198 -2.76 -9.40 6.77
N GLN A 199 -1.77 -9.04 5.95
CA GLN A 199 -1.65 -9.48 4.57
C GLN A 199 -0.73 -10.69 4.46
N ILE A 200 -1.26 -11.79 3.92
CA ILE A 200 -0.53 -13.02 3.63
C ILE A 200 -0.35 -13.11 2.11
N ASN A 201 0.89 -13.07 1.64
CA ASN A 201 1.23 -13.02 0.23
C ASN A 201 1.45 -14.41 -0.35
N ALA A 202 0.80 -14.69 -1.48
CA ALA A 202 1.14 -15.81 -2.34
C ALA A 202 2.45 -15.52 -3.11
N LYS A 203 2.93 -16.53 -3.80
CA LYS A 203 4.08 -16.42 -4.68
C LYS A 203 3.69 -15.79 -6.02
N ASN A 204 4.50 -14.86 -6.53
CA ASN A 204 4.42 -14.42 -7.90
C ASN A 204 4.94 -15.54 -8.82
N GLY A 205 4.06 -16.15 -9.60
CA GLY A 205 4.41 -17.27 -10.49
C GLY A 205 5.34 -16.89 -11.63
N ALA A 206 5.43 -15.61 -12.00
CA ALA A 206 6.30 -15.15 -13.09
C ALA A 206 7.79 -15.07 -12.69
N THR A 207 8.05 -14.76 -11.40
CA THR A 207 9.41 -14.51 -10.88
C THR A 207 9.86 -15.54 -9.85
N ASP A 208 8.94 -16.43 -9.45
CA ASP A 208 9.12 -17.36 -8.31
C ASP A 208 9.43 -16.64 -6.98
N TYR A 209 9.05 -15.35 -6.90
CA TYR A 209 9.26 -14.52 -5.73
C TYR A 209 8.02 -14.54 -4.81
N ARG A 210 8.24 -14.69 -3.53
CA ARG A 210 7.21 -14.52 -2.50
C ARG A 210 7.63 -13.41 -1.55
N SER A 211 6.93 -12.30 -1.62
CA SER A 211 7.06 -11.23 -0.65
C SER A 211 6.65 -11.70 0.73
N GLY A 212 7.36 -11.28 1.76
CA GLY A 212 7.00 -11.62 3.13
C GLY A 212 5.64 -11.07 3.53
N ASN A 213 5.04 -11.68 4.54
CA ASN A 213 3.74 -11.27 5.08
C ASN A 213 3.87 -9.95 5.84
N VAL A 214 2.85 -9.10 5.73
CA VAL A 214 2.86 -7.73 6.24
C VAL A 214 1.74 -7.53 7.24
N ILE A 215 2.04 -6.82 8.32
CA ILE A 215 1.03 -6.19 9.17
C ILE A 215 1.06 -4.69 8.92
N ASN A 216 -0.12 -4.09 8.74
CA ASN A 216 -0.31 -2.65 8.67
C ASN A 216 -1.29 -2.23 9.75
N ILE A 217 -1.02 -1.12 10.43
CA ILE A 217 -1.93 -0.50 11.40
C ILE A 217 -2.09 0.95 11.01
N ASP A 218 -3.28 1.33 10.59
CA ASP A 218 -3.70 2.71 10.35
C ASP A 218 -4.40 3.25 11.59
N PHE A 219 -4.17 4.51 11.92
CA PHE A 219 -4.81 5.13 13.08
C PHE A 219 -5.10 6.61 12.85
N GLY A 220 -6.13 7.11 13.56
CA GLY A 220 -6.50 8.51 13.55
C GLY A 220 -7.10 8.94 14.88
N ALA A 221 -6.88 10.20 15.25
CA ALA A 221 -7.53 10.84 16.40
C ALA A 221 -8.00 12.23 15.98
N ASN A 222 -9.28 12.53 16.20
CA ASN A 222 -9.90 13.75 15.73
C ASN A 222 -10.61 14.50 16.84
N TYR A 223 -10.64 15.81 16.70
CA TYR A 223 -11.36 16.69 17.59
C TYR A 223 -12.24 17.64 16.77
N MET A 224 -13.49 17.85 17.22
CA MET A 224 -14.40 18.83 16.65
C MET A 224 -13.81 20.23 16.82
N LEU A 225 -13.61 20.93 15.71
CA LEU A 225 -12.89 22.20 15.68
C LEU A 225 -13.58 23.26 16.55
N SER A 226 -14.91 23.35 16.47
CA SER A 226 -15.72 24.24 17.27
C SER A 226 -17.16 23.72 17.39
N PRO A 227 -17.88 23.95 18.52
CA PRO A 227 -19.32 23.69 18.57
C PRO A 227 -20.14 24.50 17.56
N ALA A 228 -19.63 25.65 17.11
CA ALA A 228 -20.25 26.47 16.08
C ALA A 228 -19.99 25.90 14.65
N LEU A 229 -19.01 25.03 14.51
CA LEU A 229 -18.60 24.36 13.26
C LEU A 229 -18.56 22.85 13.47
N PRO A 230 -19.67 22.19 13.87
CA PRO A 230 -19.69 20.79 14.26
C PRO A 230 -19.36 19.83 13.11
N GLN A 231 -19.45 20.31 11.87
CA GLN A 231 -19.16 19.57 10.65
C GLN A 231 -17.66 19.38 10.40
N PHE A 232 -16.79 20.16 11.07
CA PHE A 232 -15.34 20.05 10.87
C PHE A 232 -14.66 19.35 12.05
N ARG A 233 -13.78 18.43 11.72
CA ARG A 233 -12.86 17.78 12.67
C ARG A 233 -11.44 17.95 12.19
N LEU A 234 -10.56 18.36 13.09
CA LEU A 234 -9.12 18.42 12.87
C LEU A 234 -8.47 17.34 13.72
N GLY A 235 -7.48 16.67 13.16
CA GLY A 235 -6.84 15.58 13.87
C GLY A 235 -5.46 15.21 13.34
N LEU A 236 -4.98 14.08 13.85
CA LEU A 236 -3.78 13.42 13.40
C LEU A 236 -4.16 12.08 12.76
N SER A 237 -3.45 11.71 11.72
CA SER A 237 -3.51 10.42 11.08
C SER A 237 -2.13 9.82 10.96
N GLY A 238 -2.04 8.51 11.04
CA GLY A 238 -0.77 7.83 10.87
C GLY A 238 -0.94 6.36 10.53
N PHE A 239 0.21 5.72 10.34
CA PHE A 239 0.28 4.31 10.09
C PHE A 239 1.61 3.71 10.58
N VAL A 240 1.59 2.41 10.81
CA VAL A 240 2.78 1.57 11.01
C VAL A 240 2.65 0.37 10.08
N THR A 241 3.66 0.13 9.26
CA THR A 241 3.73 -1.03 8.37
C THR A 241 4.98 -1.81 8.67
N SER A 242 4.85 -3.12 8.85
CA SER A 242 5.97 -4.03 9.13
C SER A 242 5.79 -5.37 8.45
N GLN A 243 6.77 -5.76 7.69
CA GLN A 243 6.88 -7.11 7.16
C GLN A 243 7.54 -8.02 8.21
N PHE A 244 6.85 -9.07 8.62
CA PHE A 244 7.30 -9.94 9.72
C PHE A 244 7.86 -11.28 9.27
N THR A 245 7.68 -11.68 8.00
CA THR A 245 8.35 -12.83 7.40
C THR A 245 9.34 -12.40 6.32
N ASN A 246 10.30 -13.27 5.97
CA ASN A 246 11.31 -12.97 4.97
C ASN A 246 10.73 -13.07 3.54
N ASP A 247 11.31 -12.30 2.64
CA ASP A 247 11.18 -12.55 1.21
C ASP A 247 11.92 -13.82 0.81
N VAL A 248 11.30 -14.59 -0.09
CA VAL A 248 11.83 -15.87 -0.57
C VAL A 248 11.73 -15.91 -2.09
N GLN A 249 12.81 -16.31 -2.77
CA GLN A 249 12.82 -16.56 -4.21
C GLN A 249 13.48 -17.90 -4.48
N TYR A 250 12.89 -18.70 -5.37
CA TYR A 250 13.34 -20.06 -5.67
C TYR A 250 13.55 -20.93 -4.42
N GLY A 251 12.71 -20.75 -3.40
CA GLY A 251 12.82 -21.47 -2.12
C GLY A 251 13.88 -20.95 -1.15
N HIS A 252 14.66 -19.94 -1.51
CA HIS A 252 15.73 -19.38 -0.70
C HIS A 252 15.40 -17.97 -0.20
N ARG A 253 15.86 -17.64 1.00
CA ARG A 253 15.75 -16.28 1.54
C ARG A 253 16.50 -15.28 0.66
N VAL A 254 15.84 -14.19 0.27
CA VAL A 254 16.46 -13.12 -0.51
C VAL A 254 17.26 -12.22 0.42
N GLY A 255 18.55 -12.06 0.16
CA GLY A 255 19.44 -11.20 0.95
C GLY A 255 19.38 -11.52 2.46
N ASP A 256 19.15 -10.49 3.25
CA ASP A 256 18.92 -10.61 4.72
C ASP A 256 17.44 -10.83 5.08
N GLY A 257 16.58 -11.05 4.07
CA GLY A 257 15.13 -11.25 4.19
C GLY A 257 14.32 -10.05 3.72
N ASN A 258 14.97 -8.96 3.36
CA ASN A 258 14.38 -7.74 2.77
C ASN A 258 13.14 -7.20 3.52
N ARG A 259 13.07 -7.39 4.84
CA ARG A 259 11.88 -7.02 5.59
C ARG A 259 11.62 -5.52 5.53
N LEU A 260 10.46 -5.16 5.02
CA LEU A 260 9.98 -3.79 4.95
C LEU A 260 9.50 -3.33 6.33
N ALA A 261 9.85 -2.11 6.70
CA ALA A 261 9.25 -1.41 7.84
C ALA A 261 9.17 0.09 7.55
N LYS A 262 8.10 0.73 7.96
CA LYS A 262 7.94 2.19 7.95
C LYS A 262 6.75 2.62 8.79
N TYR A 263 6.75 3.87 9.18
CA TYR A 263 5.59 4.52 9.78
C TYR A 263 5.41 5.92 9.21
N GLY A 264 4.21 6.45 9.31
CA GLY A 264 3.88 7.80 8.87
C GLY A 264 2.98 8.49 9.86
N LEU A 265 3.08 9.82 9.94
CA LEU A 265 2.25 10.66 10.79
C LEU A 265 2.03 12.02 10.13
N GLY A 266 0.86 12.59 10.35
CA GLY A 266 0.55 13.94 9.90
C GLY A 266 -0.87 14.38 10.20
N PRO A 267 -1.22 15.64 9.90
CA PRO A 267 -2.54 16.18 10.13
C PRO A 267 -3.59 15.58 9.19
N GLN A 268 -4.83 15.57 9.68
CA GLN A 268 -6.01 15.33 8.85
C GLN A 268 -7.12 16.30 9.19
N LEU A 269 -7.91 16.66 8.16
CA LEU A 269 -9.11 17.48 8.26
C LEU A 269 -10.27 16.67 7.68
N ILE A 270 -11.36 16.55 8.45
CA ILE A 270 -12.59 15.89 8.02
C ILE A 270 -13.71 16.91 7.98
N TRP A 271 -14.45 16.92 6.89
CA TRP A 271 -15.64 17.76 6.71
C TRP A 271 -16.86 16.87 6.44
N PHE A 272 -17.82 16.88 7.36
CA PHE A 272 -19.15 16.28 7.21
C PHE A 272 -20.12 17.34 6.70
N PHE A 273 -20.32 17.42 5.40
CA PHE A 273 -21.24 18.42 4.84
C PHE A 273 -22.73 18.03 4.99
N ARG A 274 -23.01 16.74 5.07
CA ARG A 274 -24.30 16.14 5.40
C ARG A 274 -24.07 14.70 5.86
N PRO A 275 -23.97 14.38 7.16
CA PRO A 275 -23.71 13.00 7.57
C PRO A 275 -24.70 12.01 6.93
N PRO A 276 -24.24 10.85 6.38
CA PRO A 276 -22.87 10.35 6.43
C PRO A 276 -21.93 10.81 5.30
N TYR A 277 -22.28 11.82 4.50
CA TYR A 277 -21.42 12.39 3.46
C TYR A 277 -20.21 13.10 4.11
N ALA A 278 -19.03 12.68 3.74
CA ALA A 278 -17.80 13.22 4.30
C ALA A 278 -16.70 13.35 3.24
N VAL A 279 -15.85 14.35 3.45
CA VAL A 279 -14.58 14.52 2.74
C VAL A 279 -13.46 14.59 3.77
N ALA A 280 -12.35 13.91 3.52
CA ALA A 280 -11.15 14.01 4.34
C ALA A 280 -9.93 14.38 3.49
N LEU A 281 -9.14 15.30 4.02
CA LEU A 281 -7.82 15.67 3.51
C LEU A 281 -6.78 15.22 4.54
N LYS A 282 -5.72 14.55 4.08
CA LYS A 282 -4.64 14.10 4.96
C LYS A 282 -3.29 14.36 4.31
N TRP A 283 -2.32 14.67 5.14
CA TRP A 283 -0.91 14.62 4.80
C TRP A 283 -0.19 13.74 5.80
N GLN A 284 0.69 12.87 5.34
CA GLN A 284 1.46 11.97 6.20
C GLN A 284 2.92 11.97 5.72
N HIS A 285 3.84 12.23 6.62
CA HIS A 285 5.29 12.15 6.40
C HIS A 285 5.79 10.75 6.78
N GLU A 286 6.53 10.10 5.87
CA GLU A 286 7.07 8.75 6.11
C GLU A 286 8.40 8.80 6.85
N MET A 287 8.50 7.99 7.90
CA MET A 287 9.65 7.93 8.82
C MET A 287 10.04 6.48 9.09
N GLY A 288 11.25 6.28 9.66
CA GLY A 288 11.73 4.95 10.08
C GLY A 288 11.81 3.92 8.95
N VAL A 289 11.92 4.39 7.71
CA VAL A 289 11.81 3.57 6.52
C VAL A 289 12.99 2.62 6.37
N GLN A 290 12.66 1.35 6.19
CA GLN A 290 13.60 0.26 5.95
C GLN A 290 13.08 -0.56 4.77
N ASN A 291 13.94 -0.90 3.82
CA ASN A 291 13.65 -1.69 2.64
C ASN A 291 12.39 -1.22 1.88
N SER A 292 12.22 0.10 1.75
CA SER A 292 11.08 0.71 1.07
C SER A 292 11.39 2.12 0.59
N THR A 293 10.47 2.68 -0.17
CA THR A 293 10.48 4.09 -0.55
C THR A 293 10.12 4.99 0.62
N ARG A 294 10.69 6.20 0.64
CA ARG A 294 10.45 7.23 1.65
C ARG A 294 10.00 8.52 0.99
N GLY A 295 8.87 9.04 1.44
CA GLY A 295 8.28 10.26 0.89
C GLY A 295 7.14 10.82 1.72
N GLU A 296 6.23 11.44 1.01
CA GLU A 296 5.03 12.09 1.54
C GLU A 296 3.78 11.42 0.99
N ARG A 297 2.68 11.45 1.76
CA ARG A 297 1.39 10.99 1.30
C ARG A 297 0.38 12.10 1.42
N TYR A 298 -0.25 12.46 0.32
CA TYR A 298 -1.33 13.45 0.26
C TYR A 298 -2.60 12.73 -0.15
N TRP A 299 -3.59 12.73 0.74
CA TRP A 299 -4.85 12.02 0.56
C TRP A 299 -6.01 12.98 0.36
N LEU A 300 -6.88 12.63 -0.57
CA LEU A 300 -8.25 13.11 -0.67
C LEU A 300 -9.16 11.87 -0.60
N GLN A 301 -10.08 11.88 0.35
CA GLN A 301 -11.03 10.78 0.52
C GLN A 301 -12.43 11.33 0.61
N PHE A 302 -13.39 10.59 0.11
CA PHE A 302 -14.80 10.92 0.31
C PHE A 302 -15.67 9.67 0.46
N GLN A 303 -16.81 9.87 1.12
CA GLN A 303 -17.83 8.87 1.34
C GLN A 303 -19.20 9.44 1.02
N ILE A 304 -19.99 8.66 0.27
CA ILE A 304 -21.37 8.96 -0.02
C ILE A 304 -22.25 7.71 0.14
N PRO A 305 -23.45 7.80 0.72
CA PRO A 305 -24.46 6.73 0.62
C PRO A 305 -25.01 6.68 -0.80
N LEU A 306 -25.33 5.47 -1.27
CA LEU A 306 -25.96 5.20 -2.56
C LEU A 306 -27.44 4.91 -2.40
#